data_582c76941247111162cb02c40cc6ff10
#
_entry.id   582c76941247111162cb02c40cc6ff10
#
_cell.length_a   1.000
_cell.length_b   1.000
_cell.length_c   1.000
_cell.angle_alpha   90.00
_cell.angle_beta   90.00
_cell.angle_gamma   90.00
#
_symmetry.space_group_name_H-M   'P 1'
#
loop_
_entity.id
_entity.type
_entity.pdbx_description
1 polymer ?
#
loop_
_entity_poly.entity_id
_entity_poly.type
_entity_poly.pdbx_seq_one_letter_code
_entity_poly.pdbx_strand_id
1 'polypeptide(L)'
;MLLVPLHKMSMPLSSITLVNVERVPLSLCCSGGTALNLNFIECPFQCDVCPWEANLSRRSAELINARVSDIIELIHKYHPDVVMLHGGEHYASKEVIQILKEVRNNYSGIIGIKANISRIIYMERHFKELLQYIDLILIEFVDTTLRQDIYKDMQSILDFLQAIATRKYVEIVAIATSINGVESLTNTITTLKDLLTSFLIPVNWIFLKPISLSHKLNTLNKIRNFNIITQAPFESSIEIASTLCISCKNPIIVRQGGHLIKLSINYDGTCKYCGRKYKGFKYPKKLIRIPLEIQVL
;
A
#
# COMPACT_ATOMS: atom_id res chain seq x y z
N MET A 1 -0.23 7.19 35.40
CA MET A 1 -0.04 7.53 33.98
C MET A 1 -1.13 8.52 33.62
N LEU A 2 -0.80 9.82 33.52
CA LEU A 2 -1.77 10.86 33.15
C LEU A 2 -2.22 10.60 31.71
N LEU A 3 -3.50 10.32 31.51
CA LEU A 3 -4.11 10.24 30.18
C LEU A 3 -4.05 11.62 29.56
N VAL A 4 -3.28 11.77 28.49
CA VAL A 4 -3.29 13.00 27.68
C VAL A 4 -4.71 13.15 27.13
N PRO A 5 -5.38 14.28 27.33
CA PRO A 5 -6.72 14.48 26.79
C PRO A 5 -6.70 14.34 25.27
N LEU A 6 -7.67 13.64 24.67
CA LEU A 6 -7.77 13.33 23.24
C LEU A 6 -7.57 14.56 22.32
N HIS A 7 -8.09 15.73 22.72
CA HIS A 7 -7.95 16.98 21.98
C HIS A 7 -6.52 17.54 21.94
N LYS A 8 -5.58 16.98 22.73
CA LYS A 8 -4.16 17.36 22.72
C LYS A 8 -3.28 16.36 21.95
N MET A 9 -3.86 15.25 21.49
CA MET A 9 -3.10 14.27 20.73
C MET A 9 -3.01 14.72 19.28
N SER A 10 -1.79 14.89 18.79
CA SER A 10 -1.50 15.26 17.40
C SER A 10 -0.38 14.40 16.85
N MET A 11 -0.37 14.28 15.52
CA MET A 11 0.71 13.60 14.80
C MET A 11 1.41 14.57 13.84
N PRO A 12 2.74 14.52 13.75
CA PRO A 12 3.50 15.32 12.81
C PRO A 12 3.34 14.74 11.40
N LEU A 13 2.61 15.41 10.54
CA LEU A 13 2.40 15.05 9.15
C LEU A 13 3.04 16.08 8.22
N SER A 14 3.46 15.65 7.04
CA SER A 14 3.85 16.55 5.95
C SER A 14 2.61 17.10 5.24
N SER A 15 1.55 16.31 5.17
CA SER A 15 0.26 16.67 4.55
C SER A 15 -0.81 15.64 4.86
N ILE A 16 -2.06 16.04 4.69
CA ILE A 16 -3.20 15.13 4.54
C ILE A 16 -3.75 15.32 3.14
N THR A 17 -3.85 14.24 2.37
CA THR A 17 -4.31 14.31 0.98
C THR A 17 -5.49 13.38 0.73
N LEU A 18 -6.50 13.85 0.00
CA LEU A 18 -7.58 13.03 -0.53
C LEU A 18 -7.29 12.72 -1.99
N VAL A 19 -7.17 11.44 -2.33
CA VAL A 19 -6.79 10.98 -3.66
C VAL A 19 -7.68 9.84 -4.14
N ASN A 20 -7.65 9.55 -5.46
CA ASN A 20 -8.16 8.27 -5.95
C ASN A 20 -7.34 7.12 -5.34
N VAL A 21 -7.98 5.99 -5.07
CA VAL A 21 -7.29 4.77 -4.59
C VAL A 21 -6.19 4.34 -5.57
N GLU A 22 -6.33 4.60 -6.86
CA GLU A 22 -5.32 4.32 -7.89
C GLU A 22 -4.00 5.09 -7.72
N ARG A 23 -3.98 6.15 -6.89
CA ARG A 23 -2.76 6.86 -6.46
C ARG A 23 -2.05 6.19 -5.28
N VAL A 24 -2.68 5.18 -4.69
CA VAL A 24 -2.08 4.27 -3.73
C VAL A 24 -1.73 2.98 -4.48
N PRO A 25 -0.56 2.35 -4.27
CA PRO A 25 -0.18 1.16 -5.02
C PRO A 25 -0.97 -0.08 -4.57
N LEU A 26 -2.28 -0.08 -4.84
CA LEU A 26 -3.23 -1.13 -4.52
C LEU A 26 -3.71 -1.85 -5.78
N SER A 27 -3.73 -3.18 -5.73
CA SER A 27 -4.22 -4.02 -6.83
C SER A 27 -5.73 -4.18 -6.84
N LEU A 28 -6.31 -4.51 -5.70
CA LEU A 28 -7.70 -4.96 -5.61
C LEU A 28 -8.56 -4.10 -4.69
N CYS A 29 -8.02 -3.69 -3.56
CA CYS A 29 -8.81 -3.02 -2.53
C CYS A 29 -9.36 -1.67 -3.00
N CYS A 30 -10.68 -1.50 -2.91
CA CYS A 30 -11.41 -0.24 -3.15
C CYS A 30 -11.12 0.46 -4.48
N SER A 31 -10.70 -0.28 -5.53
CA SER A 31 -10.40 0.31 -6.83
C SER A 31 -11.56 1.16 -7.36
N GLY A 32 -11.24 2.39 -7.75
CA GLY A 32 -12.22 3.42 -8.16
C GLY A 32 -12.80 4.23 -7.01
N GLY A 33 -12.36 4.00 -5.78
CA GLY A 33 -12.76 4.76 -4.60
C GLY A 33 -11.78 5.88 -4.24
N THR A 34 -11.90 6.38 -3.01
CA THR A 34 -11.06 7.44 -2.44
C THR A 34 -10.22 6.95 -1.27
N ALA A 35 -9.01 7.48 -1.18
CA ALA A 35 -8.11 7.30 -0.05
C ALA A 35 -7.81 8.64 0.61
N LEU A 36 -7.90 8.70 1.93
CA LEU A 36 -7.37 9.80 2.74
C LEU A 36 -6.00 9.38 3.25
N ASN A 37 -4.93 9.95 2.68
CA ASN A 37 -3.57 9.65 3.06
C ASN A 37 -3.11 10.59 4.18
N LEU A 38 -2.67 10.01 5.28
CA LEU A 38 -1.96 10.70 6.37
C LEU A 38 -0.46 10.53 6.10
N ASN A 39 0.18 11.56 5.55
CA ASN A 39 1.56 11.48 5.08
C ASN A 39 2.52 11.86 6.20
N PHE A 40 3.20 10.86 6.78
CA PHE A 40 4.24 11.06 7.79
C PHE A 40 5.52 11.64 7.17
N ILE A 41 6.18 12.54 7.89
CA ILE A 41 7.44 13.12 7.46
C ILE A 41 8.66 12.37 8.00
N GLU A 42 8.54 11.75 9.18
CA GLU A 42 9.65 11.07 9.81
C GLU A 42 9.90 9.69 9.23
N CYS A 43 11.13 9.44 8.86
CA CYS A 43 11.59 8.13 8.41
C CYS A 43 12.99 7.85 8.96
N PRO A 44 13.22 6.71 9.63
CA PRO A 44 14.53 6.33 10.13
C PRO A 44 15.47 5.84 9.03
N PHE A 45 14.95 5.59 7.80
CA PHE A 45 15.73 5.17 6.67
C PHE A 45 16.29 6.39 5.90
N GLN A 46 17.55 6.25 5.44
CA GLN A 46 18.19 7.15 4.50
C GLN A 46 18.31 6.42 3.16
N CYS A 47 17.21 6.36 2.40
CA CYS A 47 17.23 5.77 1.07
C CYS A 47 17.86 6.75 0.09
N ASP A 48 18.80 6.28 -0.75
CA ASP A 48 19.42 7.08 -1.82
C ASP A 48 18.37 7.60 -2.80
N VAL A 49 17.31 6.82 -3.01
CA VAL A 49 16.12 7.18 -3.79
C VAL A 49 14.89 6.81 -2.96
N CYS A 50 14.16 7.83 -2.52
CA CYS A 50 12.94 7.63 -1.76
C CYS A 50 11.72 7.80 -2.69
N PRO A 51 10.84 6.79 -2.83
CA PRO A 51 9.64 6.92 -3.67
C PRO A 51 8.66 7.99 -3.14
N TRP A 52 8.83 8.40 -1.88
CA TRP A 52 7.99 9.36 -1.17
C TRP A 52 8.73 10.66 -0.87
N GLU A 53 9.82 10.94 -1.59
CA GLU A 53 10.70 12.10 -1.36
C GLU A 53 9.95 13.44 -1.38
N ALA A 54 8.95 13.57 -2.26
CA ALA A 54 8.11 14.77 -2.31
C ALA A 54 7.38 15.03 -0.97
N ASN A 55 7.05 13.99 -0.21
CA ASN A 55 6.45 14.09 1.11
C ASN A 55 7.48 14.31 2.21
N LEU A 56 8.74 13.86 2.00
CA LEU A 56 9.82 13.97 2.97
C LEU A 56 10.69 15.22 2.78
N SER A 57 10.84 15.72 1.54
CA SER A 57 11.64 16.90 1.21
C SER A 57 11.03 18.21 1.73
N ARG A 58 9.76 18.20 2.08
CA ARG A 58 9.11 19.29 2.84
C ARG A 58 9.58 19.40 4.29
N ARG A 59 10.75 18.83 4.63
CA ARG A 59 11.37 18.94 5.97
C ARG A 59 11.59 20.37 6.44
N SER A 60 11.58 21.35 5.53
CA SER A 60 11.62 22.79 5.82
C SER A 60 10.27 23.49 5.72
N ALA A 61 9.22 22.82 5.23
CA ALA A 61 7.87 23.36 5.20
C ALA A 61 7.18 23.10 6.55
N GLU A 62 6.24 23.94 6.90
CA GLU A 62 5.50 23.86 8.15
C GLU A 62 4.92 22.47 8.39
N LEU A 63 5.37 21.83 9.46
CA LEU A 63 4.81 20.58 9.94
C LEU A 63 3.34 20.80 10.33
N ILE A 64 2.48 19.97 9.78
CA ILE A 64 1.09 19.95 10.19
C ILE A 64 0.99 19.07 11.43
N ASN A 65 0.72 19.68 12.59
CA ASN A 65 0.36 18.93 13.79
C ASN A 65 -1.13 18.62 13.76
N ALA A 66 -1.52 17.59 12.96
CA ALA A 66 -2.90 17.20 12.82
C ALA A 66 -3.42 16.57 14.12
N ARG A 67 -4.45 17.17 14.70
CA ARG A 67 -5.15 16.58 15.85
C ARG A 67 -6.04 15.43 15.41
N VAL A 68 -6.28 14.50 16.32
CA VAL A 68 -7.22 13.39 16.06
C VAL A 68 -8.60 13.91 15.63
N SER A 69 -9.09 15.01 16.25
CA SER A 69 -10.35 15.65 15.88
C SER A 69 -10.39 16.10 14.43
N ASP A 70 -9.28 16.66 13.93
CA ASP A 70 -9.21 17.17 12.56
C ASP A 70 -9.26 16.02 11.55
N ILE A 71 -8.58 14.90 11.87
CA ILE A 71 -8.64 13.68 11.04
C ILE A 71 -10.07 13.11 11.01
N ILE A 72 -10.74 13.02 12.16
CA ILE A 72 -12.11 12.53 12.26
C ILE A 72 -13.07 13.44 11.48
N GLU A 73 -12.92 14.77 11.58
CA GLU A 73 -13.70 15.73 10.80
C GLU A 73 -13.52 15.53 9.29
N LEU A 74 -12.28 15.35 8.81
CA LEU A 74 -11.99 15.06 7.41
C LEU A 74 -12.63 13.74 6.96
N ILE A 75 -12.58 12.69 7.79
CA ILE A 75 -13.23 11.41 7.52
C ILE A 75 -14.75 11.59 7.37
N HIS A 76 -15.37 12.33 8.26
CA HIS A 76 -16.82 12.64 8.21
C HIS A 76 -17.18 13.50 7.00
N LYS A 77 -16.33 14.46 6.63
CA LYS A 77 -16.56 15.37 5.50
C LYS A 77 -16.44 14.66 4.15
N TYR A 78 -15.41 13.84 3.99
CA TYR A 78 -15.07 13.26 2.68
C TYR A 78 -15.51 11.80 2.51
N HIS A 79 -15.88 11.12 3.59
CA HIS A 79 -16.31 9.70 3.60
C HIS A 79 -15.38 8.79 2.77
N PRO A 80 -14.05 8.82 2.96
CA PRO A 80 -13.13 8.02 2.16
C PRO A 80 -13.45 6.53 2.25
N ASP A 81 -13.05 5.75 1.25
CA ASP A 81 -13.14 4.29 1.29
C ASP A 81 -11.99 3.70 2.11
N VAL A 82 -10.83 4.37 2.08
CA VAL A 82 -9.62 3.95 2.78
C VAL A 82 -8.99 5.15 3.50
N VAL A 83 -8.56 4.97 4.73
CA VAL A 83 -7.62 5.87 5.43
C VAL A 83 -6.26 5.19 5.46
N MET A 84 -5.24 5.82 4.84
CA MET A 84 -3.90 5.25 4.72
C MET A 84 -2.88 6.02 5.56
N LEU A 85 -2.14 5.30 6.40
CA LEU A 85 -0.90 5.78 6.97
C LEU A 85 0.20 5.61 5.93
N HIS A 86 0.72 6.72 5.45
CA HIS A 86 1.59 6.77 4.28
C HIS A 86 2.83 7.65 4.53
N GLY A 87 3.76 7.75 3.58
CA GLY A 87 4.96 8.57 3.70
C GLY A 87 6.09 7.89 4.47
N GLY A 88 6.59 8.52 5.53
CA GLY A 88 7.66 7.98 6.37
C GLY A 88 7.24 6.78 7.24
N GLU A 89 8.21 6.20 7.95
CA GLU A 89 8.05 4.97 8.74
C GLU A 89 7.78 5.24 10.23
N HIS A 90 6.93 6.21 10.54
CA HIS A 90 6.67 6.65 11.93
C HIS A 90 5.53 5.89 12.63
N TYR A 91 4.94 4.90 11.99
CA TYR A 91 3.73 4.20 12.43
C TYR A 91 3.84 3.44 13.77
N ALA A 92 5.04 3.21 14.29
CA ALA A 92 5.24 2.37 15.47
C ALA A 92 5.33 3.16 16.79
N SER A 93 4.97 4.45 16.78
CA SER A 93 4.90 5.23 18.01
C SER A 93 3.62 4.92 18.80
N LYS A 94 3.67 5.08 20.12
CA LYS A 94 2.50 4.89 20.98
C LYS A 94 1.38 5.88 20.66
N GLU A 95 1.77 7.08 20.25
CA GLU A 95 0.86 8.16 19.84
C GLU A 95 0.06 7.75 18.62
N VAL A 96 0.71 7.18 17.59
CA VAL A 96 0.03 6.68 16.38
C VAL A 96 -0.95 5.57 16.69
N ILE A 97 -0.57 4.63 17.59
CA ILE A 97 -1.47 3.53 18.01
C ILE A 97 -2.74 4.10 18.70
N GLN A 98 -2.58 5.08 19.58
CA GLN A 98 -3.72 5.73 20.24
C GLN A 98 -4.62 6.47 19.26
N ILE A 99 -4.02 7.18 18.29
CA ILE A 99 -4.76 7.87 17.23
C ILE A 99 -5.54 6.88 16.37
N LEU A 100 -4.91 5.77 15.97
CA LEU A 100 -5.59 4.72 15.20
C LEU A 100 -6.77 4.11 15.95
N LYS A 101 -6.64 3.94 17.26
CA LYS A 101 -7.75 3.49 18.11
C LYS A 101 -8.94 4.45 18.01
N GLU A 102 -8.69 5.75 18.12
CA GLU A 102 -9.75 6.76 18.01
C GLU A 102 -10.33 6.86 16.60
N VAL A 103 -9.47 6.80 15.57
CA VAL A 103 -9.94 6.74 14.18
C VAL A 103 -10.83 5.51 14.00
N ARG A 104 -10.43 4.34 14.49
CA ARG A 104 -11.22 3.11 14.39
C ARG A 104 -12.58 3.22 15.09
N ASN A 105 -12.67 3.89 16.22
CA ASN A 105 -13.92 4.11 16.94
C ASN A 105 -14.92 4.97 16.14
N ASN A 106 -14.44 5.83 15.25
CA ASN A 106 -15.24 6.79 14.46
C ASN A 106 -15.33 6.44 12.97
N TYR A 107 -14.64 5.40 12.51
CA TYR A 107 -14.56 5.04 11.10
C TYR A 107 -14.66 3.53 10.89
N SER A 108 -15.72 3.10 10.22
CA SER A 108 -15.97 1.68 9.89
C SER A 108 -15.36 1.24 8.56
N GLY A 109 -14.76 2.15 7.80
CA GLY A 109 -14.07 1.85 6.54
C GLY A 109 -12.72 1.18 6.75
N ILE A 110 -11.94 1.07 5.67
CA ILE A 110 -10.64 0.41 5.70
C ILE A 110 -9.57 1.35 6.24
N ILE A 111 -8.82 0.91 7.24
CA ILE A 111 -7.59 1.57 7.68
C ILE A 111 -6.42 0.75 7.18
N GLY A 112 -5.55 1.38 6.40
CA GLY A 112 -4.36 0.77 5.83
C GLY A 112 -3.08 1.41 6.34
N ILE A 113 -2.00 0.65 6.25
CA ILE A 113 -0.66 1.11 6.53
C ILE A 113 0.30 0.69 5.43
N LYS A 114 1.23 1.58 5.10
CA LYS A 114 2.39 1.29 4.28
C LYS A 114 3.59 1.08 5.21
N ALA A 115 4.33 0.01 5.02
CA ALA A 115 5.44 -0.32 5.91
C ALA A 115 6.57 -1.05 5.18
N ASN A 116 7.81 -0.64 5.40
CA ASN A 116 8.99 -1.31 4.84
C ASN A 116 9.25 -2.64 5.59
N ILE A 117 9.43 -3.73 4.84
CA ILE A 117 9.64 -5.07 5.40
C ILE A 117 10.82 -5.12 6.36
N SER A 118 11.91 -4.43 6.05
CA SER A 118 13.10 -4.38 6.88
C SER A 118 12.82 -3.79 8.26
N ARG A 119 11.89 -2.84 8.35
CA ARG A 119 11.52 -2.19 9.61
C ARG A 119 10.58 -3.03 10.44
N ILE A 120 9.58 -3.63 9.79
CA ILE A 120 8.53 -4.39 10.47
C ILE A 120 9.12 -5.56 11.25
N ILE A 121 10.06 -6.30 10.66
CA ILE A 121 10.69 -7.47 11.28
C ILE A 121 11.36 -7.10 12.61
N TYR A 122 12.02 -5.92 12.68
CA TYR A 122 12.68 -5.47 13.92
C TYR A 122 11.70 -4.90 14.95
N MET A 123 10.47 -4.55 14.55
CA MET A 123 9.48 -3.90 15.43
C MET A 123 8.25 -4.78 15.70
N GLU A 124 8.37 -6.08 15.59
CA GLU A 124 7.25 -7.04 15.64
C GLU A 124 6.27 -6.82 16.81
N ARG A 125 6.77 -6.48 18.00
CA ARG A 125 5.91 -6.26 19.18
C ARG A 125 4.96 -5.06 19.01
N HIS A 126 5.48 -3.91 18.57
CA HIS A 126 4.67 -2.70 18.37
C HIS A 126 3.73 -2.88 17.17
N PHE A 127 4.20 -3.58 16.15
CA PHE A 127 3.39 -3.87 14.98
C PHE A 127 2.20 -4.79 15.32
N LYS A 128 2.38 -5.77 16.23
CA LYS A 128 1.28 -6.62 16.72
C LYS A 128 0.16 -5.82 17.39
N GLU A 129 0.48 -4.78 18.16
CA GLU A 129 -0.51 -3.91 18.78
C GLU A 129 -1.25 -3.09 17.70
N LEU A 130 -0.53 -2.55 16.75
CA LEU A 130 -1.07 -1.77 15.63
C LEU A 130 -2.03 -2.60 14.76
N LEU A 131 -1.75 -3.90 14.57
CA LEU A 131 -2.59 -4.82 13.80
C LEU A 131 -4.05 -4.86 14.28
N GLN A 132 -4.35 -4.52 15.53
CA GLN A 132 -5.72 -4.54 16.05
C GLN A 132 -6.61 -3.48 15.39
N TYR A 133 -6.02 -2.39 14.90
CA TYR A 133 -6.75 -1.22 14.39
C TYR A 133 -6.72 -1.08 12.87
N ILE A 134 -5.91 -1.88 12.16
CA ILE A 134 -5.75 -1.82 10.71
C ILE A 134 -6.35 -3.05 10.01
N ASP A 135 -6.74 -2.88 8.76
CA ASP A 135 -7.33 -3.92 7.90
C ASP A 135 -6.42 -4.32 6.75
N LEU A 136 -5.62 -3.37 6.27
CA LEU A 136 -4.80 -3.44 5.06
C LEU A 136 -3.35 -3.11 5.37
N ILE A 137 -2.43 -3.89 4.82
CA ILE A 137 -0.98 -3.66 4.95
C ILE A 137 -0.35 -3.67 3.56
N LEU A 138 0.28 -2.56 3.19
CA LEU A 138 1.18 -2.47 2.05
C LEU A 138 2.61 -2.70 2.52
N ILE A 139 3.21 -3.82 2.14
CA ILE A 139 4.58 -4.16 2.54
C ILE A 139 5.53 -3.77 1.43
N GLU A 140 6.41 -2.81 1.71
CA GLU A 140 7.42 -2.35 0.76
C GLU A 140 8.67 -3.21 0.80
N PHE A 141 9.05 -3.69 -0.38
CA PHE A 141 10.34 -4.26 -0.70
C PHE A 141 11.08 -3.26 -1.59
N VAL A 142 12.04 -2.54 -1.01
CA VAL A 142 12.86 -1.57 -1.74
C VAL A 142 14.21 -2.18 -2.03
N ASP A 143 14.66 -2.21 -3.29
CA ASP A 143 15.90 -2.87 -3.69
C ASP A 143 17.14 -2.33 -2.96
N THR A 144 17.18 -1.04 -2.62
CA THR A 144 18.28 -0.41 -1.88
C THR A 144 18.26 -0.67 -0.39
N THR A 145 17.11 -1.02 0.20
CA THR A 145 16.97 -1.37 1.62
C THR A 145 17.03 -2.88 1.86
N LEU A 146 16.79 -3.67 0.84
CA LEU A 146 17.00 -5.12 0.83
C LEU A 146 18.52 -5.42 0.76
N ARG A 147 19.27 -5.01 1.78
CA ARG A 147 20.69 -5.34 1.89
C ARG A 147 20.86 -6.85 2.07
N GLN A 148 22.07 -7.34 1.76
CA GLN A 148 22.44 -8.77 1.84
C GLN A 148 22.11 -9.44 3.19
N ASP A 149 21.96 -8.65 4.27
CA ASP A 149 21.61 -9.15 5.59
C ASP A 149 20.15 -9.62 5.71
N ILE A 150 19.22 -9.07 4.91
CA ILE A 150 17.81 -9.48 4.93
C ILE A 150 17.61 -10.82 4.22
N TYR A 151 18.41 -11.12 3.21
CA TYR A 151 18.38 -12.45 2.58
C TYR A 151 18.82 -13.58 3.52
N LYS A 152 19.58 -13.26 4.58
CA LYS A 152 19.95 -14.24 5.61
C LYS A 152 18.76 -14.65 6.47
N ASP A 153 17.69 -13.86 6.46
CA ASP A 153 16.51 -14.09 7.28
C ASP A 153 15.21 -14.23 6.45
N MET A 154 15.31 -14.85 5.26
CA MET A 154 14.13 -15.08 4.40
C MET A 154 13.06 -15.89 5.14
N GLN A 155 13.44 -16.78 6.06
CA GLN A 155 12.49 -17.55 6.85
C GLN A 155 11.66 -16.64 7.77
N SER A 156 12.28 -15.69 8.45
CA SER A 156 11.55 -14.71 9.27
C SER A 156 10.57 -13.86 8.43
N ILE A 157 10.96 -13.51 7.19
CA ILE A 157 10.04 -12.83 6.25
C ILE A 157 8.85 -13.72 5.92
N LEU A 158 9.08 -14.98 5.58
CA LEU A 158 8.02 -15.95 5.29
C LEU A 158 7.07 -16.13 6.47
N ASP A 159 7.61 -16.37 7.65
CA ASP A 159 6.84 -16.59 8.89
C ASP A 159 6.00 -15.35 9.23
N PHE A 160 6.59 -14.16 9.12
CA PHE A 160 5.90 -12.90 9.35
C PHE A 160 4.78 -12.69 8.33
N LEU A 161 5.04 -12.81 7.03
CA LEU A 161 4.04 -12.64 5.97
C LEU A 161 2.89 -13.63 6.13
N GLN A 162 3.19 -14.88 6.46
CA GLN A 162 2.18 -15.90 6.72
C GLN A 162 1.30 -15.53 7.92
N ALA A 163 1.93 -15.10 9.02
CA ALA A 163 1.21 -14.72 10.24
C ALA A 163 0.25 -13.54 10.04
N ILE A 164 0.64 -12.55 9.24
CA ILE A 164 -0.23 -11.40 8.97
C ILE A 164 -1.28 -11.66 7.90
N ALA A 165 -0.95 -12.40 6.83
CA ALA A 165 -1.87 -12.70 5.73
C ALA A 165 -3.06 -13.59 6.14
N THR A 166 -2.92 -14.34 7.24
CA THR A 166 -4.06 -15.09 7.83
C THR A 166 -5.10 -14.17 8.46
N ARG A 167 -4.71 -12.96 8.88
CA ARG A 167 -5.53 -12.05 9.70
C ARG A 167 -5.91 -10.77 8.98
N LYS A 168 -5.08 -10.30 8.05
CA LYS A 168 -5.19 -9.00 7.39
C LYS A 168 -5.10 -9.15 5.88
N TYR A 169 -5.61 -8.17 5.17
CA TYR A 169 -5.36 -8.06 3.75
C TYR A 169 -3.98 -7.46 3.50
N VAL A 170 -3.17 -8.15 2.74
CA VAL A 170 -1.76 -7.79 2.49
C VAL A 170 -1.54 -7.65 1.00
N GLU A 171 -0.83 -6.59 0.59
CA GLU A 171 -0.26 -6.45 -0.75
C GLU A 171 1.23 -6.11 -0.63
N ILE A 172 2.04 -6.58 -1.57
CA ILE A 172 3.45 -6.21 -1.67
C ILE A 172 3.59 -5.03 -2.63
N VAL A 173 4.48 -4.11 -2.29
CA VAL A 173 4.95 -3.03 -3.16
C VAL A 173 6.43 -3.24 -3.42
N ALA A 174 6.77 -3.69 -4.63
CA ALA A 174 8.15 -3.88 -5.07
C ALA A 174 8.65 -2.59 -5.72
N ILE A 175 9.64 -1.94 -5.10
CA ILE A 175 10.17 -0.64 -5.51
C ILE A 175 11.57 -0.83 -6.06
N ALA A 176 11.72 -0.67 -7.38
CA ALA A 176 12.97 -0.86 -8.09
C ALA A 176 13.60 0.48 -8.48
N THR A 177 14.84 0.69 -8.06
CA THR A 177 15.63 1.91 -8.35
C THR A 177 16.60 1.71 -9.52
N SER A 178 16.75 0.47 -10.02
CA SER A 178 17.65 0.10 -11.12
C SER A 178 17.20 -1.21 -11.78
N ILE A 179 17.82 -1.54 -12.93
CA ILE A 179 17.59 -2.84 -13.60
C ILE A 179 18.04 -4.00 -12.70
N ASN A 180 19.21 -3.89 -12.06
CA ASN A 180 19.66 -4.90 -11.11
C ASN A 180 18.72 -5.03 -9.92
N GLY A 181 18.11 -3.91 -9.48
CA GLY A 181 17.08 -3.89 -8.47
C GLY A 181 15.83 -4.66 -8.87
N VAL A 182 15.39 -4.54 -10.15
CA VAL A 182 14.28 -5.33 -10.69
C VAL A 182 14.59 -6.83 -10.63
N GLU A 183 15.80 -7.24 -11.02
CA GLU A 183 16.21 -8.64 -10.99
C GLU A 183 16.26 -9.18 -9.55
N SER A 184 16.84 -8.43 -8.63
CA SER A 184 16.92 -8.76 -7.20
C SER A 184 15.52 -8.95 -6.60
N LEU A 185 14.63 -7.98 -6.79
CA LEU A 185 13.23 -8.05 -6.32
C LEU A 185 12.46 -9.20 -6.98
N THR A 186 12.66 -9.44 -8.28
CA THR A 186 12.04 -10.56 -8.99
C THR A 186 12.45 -11.90 -8.38
N ASN A 187 13.72 -12.07 -8.02
CA ASN A 187 14.21 -13.28 -7.35
C ASN A 187 13.60 -13.41 -5.96
N THR A 188 13.55 -12.35 -5.17
CA THR A 188 12.88 -12.33 -3.86
C THR A 188 11.41 -12.75 -3.97
N ILE A 189 10.64 -12.13 -4.88
CA ILE A 189 9.23 -12.46 -5.11
C ILE A 189 9.07 -13.90 -5.58
N THR A 190 9.98 -14.41 -6.42
CA THR A 190 9.96 -15.80 -6.87
C THR A 190 10.20 -16.78 -5.71
N THR A 191 11.06 -16.44 -4.75
CA THR A 191 11.27 -17.23 -3.53
C THR A 191 9.99 -17.27 -2.67
N LEU A 192 9.23 -16.18 -2.65
CA LEU A 192 7.97 -16.08 -1.90
C LEU A 192 6.75 -16.65 -2.65
N LYS A 193 6.88 -17.16 -3.88
CA LYS A 193 5.78 -17.48 -4.80
C LYS A 193 4.68 -18.36 -4.20
N ASP A 194 5.05 -19.39 -3.44
CA ASP A 194 4.08 -20.36 -2.89
C ASP A 194 3.20 -19.71 -1.83
N LEU A 195 3.78 -18.86 -0.98
CA LEU A 195 3.06 -18.07 0.00
C LEU A 195 2.15 -17.04 -0.69
N LEU A 196 2.69 -16.29 -1.66
CA LEU A 196 1.93 -15.26 -2.39
C LEU A 196 0.72 -15.86 -3.10
N THR A 197 0.89 -17.03 -3.70
CA THR A 197 -0.18 -17.76 -4.40
C THR A 197 -1.23 -18.30 -3.42
N SER A 198 -0.79 -18.92 -2.32
CA SER A 198 -1.67 -19.50 -1.31
C SER A 198 -2.58 -18.48 -0.63
N PHE A 199 -2.06 -17.31 -0.34
CA PHE A 199 -2.81 -16.22 0.30
C PHE A 199 -3.38 -15.20 -0.69
N LEU A 200 -3.14 -15.36 -2.01
CA LEU A 200 -3.53 -14.42 -3.06
C LEU A 200 -3.00 -13.00 -2.80
N ILE A 201 -1.75 -12.90 -2.34
CA ILE A 201 -1.09 -11.61 -2.05
C ILE A 201 -0.65 -10.99 -3.38
N PRO A 202 -1.18 -9.81 -3.76
CA PRO A 202 -0.77 -9.11 -4.96
C PRO A 202 0.61 -8.46 -4.81
N VAL A 203 1.28 -8.26 -5.96
CA VAL A 203 2.55 -7.56 -6.06
C VAL A 203 2.40 -6.35 -6.99
N ASN A 204 2.57 -5.15 -6.44
CA ASN A 204 2.56 -3.88 -7.15
C ASN A 204 4.00 -3.41 -7.39
N TRP A 205 4.33 -3.04 -8.63
CA TRP A 205 5.65 -2.54 -8.97
C TRP A 205 5.67 -1.03 -9.10
N ILE A 206 6.71 -0.42 -8.53
CA ILE A 206 7.06 0.99 -8.73
C ILE A 206 8.48 1.03 -9.30
N PHE A 207 8.62 1.58 -10.49
CA PHE A 207 9.90 1.76 -11.18
C PHE A 207 10.31 3.23 -11.07
N LEU A 208 11.30 3.54 -10.21
CA LEU A 208 11.72 4.91 -9.92
C LEU A 208 12.68 5.49 -10.95
N LYS A 209 13.35 4.64 -11.73
CA LYS A 209 14.22 5.06 -12.84
C LYS A 209 13.68 4.59 -14.16
N PRO A 210 14.05 5.23 -15.27
CA PRO A 210 13.66 4.80 -16.61
C PRO A 210 14.10 3.35 -16.86
N ILE A 211 13.13 2.48 -17.05
CA ILE A 211 13.30 1.07 -17.44
C ILE A 211 12.46 0.84 -18.67
N SER A 212 13.00 0.15 -19.67
CA SER A 212 12.29 -0.09 -20.93
C SER A 212 10.97 -0.85 -20.70
N LEU A 213 9.97 -0.54 -21.52
CA LEU A 213 8.66 -1.21 -21.44
C LEU A 213 8.79 -2.72 -21.61
N SER A 214 9.66 -3.19 -22.51
CA SER A 214 9.92 -4.62 -22.72
C SER A 214 10.45 -5.30 -21.45
N HIS A 215 11.35 -4.65 -20.72
CA HIS A 215 11.89 -5.18 -19.48
C HIS A 215 10.82 -5.26 -18.38
N LYS A 216 9.99 -4.20 -18.23
CA LYS A 216 8.85 -4.19 -17.31
C LYS A 216 7.85 -5.30 -17.62
N LEU A 217 7.48 -5.47 -18.90
CA LEU A 217 6.59 -6.54 -19.36
C LEU A 217 7.14 -7.92 -19.07
N ASN A 218 8.41 -8.17 -19.36
CA ASN A 218 9.06 -9.46 -19.07
C ASN A 218 9.04 -9.77 -17.58
N THR A 219 9.32 -8.79 -16.74
CA THR A 219 9.26 -8.91 -15.28
C THR A 219 7.86 -9.30 -14.82
N LEU A 220 6.84 -8.55 -15.23
CA LEU A 220 5.46 -8.82 -14.84
C LEU A 220 4.98 -10.18 -15.35
N ASN A 221 5.32 -10.56 -16.59
CA ASN A 221 4.93 -11.84 -17.17
C ASN A 221 5.59 -13.01 -16.46
N LYS A 222 6.87 -12.89 -16.06
CA LYS A 222 7.56 -13.88 -15.23
C LYS A 222 6.81 -14.14 -13.92
N ILE A 223 6.34 -13.08 -13.24
CA ILE A 223 5.59 -13.19 -11.99
C ILE A 223 4.17 -13.73 -12.23
N ARG A 224 3.49 -13.29 -13.32
CA ARG A 224 2.15 -13.78 -13.71
C ARG A 224 2.12 -15.28 -14.01
N ASN A 225 3.23 -15.83 -14.51
CA ASN A 225 3.35 -17.27 -14.77
C ASN A 225 3.26 -18.13 -13.47
N PHE A 226 3.53 -17.55 -12.32
CA PHE A 226 3.30 -18.19 -11.01
C PHE A 226 1.85 -18.00 -10.49
N ASN A 227 0.92 -17.49 -11.31
CA ASN A 227 -0.44 -17.14 -10.90
C ASN A 227 -0.50 -16.11 -9.77
N ILE A 228 0.49 -15.23 -9.67
CA ILE A 228 0.50 -14.09 -8.76
C ILE A 228 -0.16 -12.90 -9.47
N ILE A 229 -1.04 -12.20 -8.76
CA ILE A 229 -1.59 -10.91 -9.22
C ILE A 229 -0.46 -9.90 -9.21
N THR A 230 -0.14 -9.32 -10.37
CA THR A 230 0.93 -8.33 -10.45
C THR A 230 0.66 -7.25 -11.49
N GLN A 231 1.06 -6.02 -11.17
CA GLN A 231 0.88 -4.83 -11.98
C GLN A 231 1.87 -3.72 -11.61
N ALA A 232 1.95 -2.69 -12.44
CA ALA A 232 2.65 -1.43 -12.14
C ALA A 232 1.65 -0.27 -12.29
N PRO A 233 0.89 0.07 -11.23
CA PRO A 233 -0.35 0.87 -11.35
C PRO A 233 -0.13 2.30 -11.84
N PHE A 234 1.07 2.86 -11.68
CA PHE A 234 1.38 4.24 -12.07
C PHE A 234 1.92 4.38 -13.50
N GLU A 235 2.11 3.26 -14.21
CA GLU A 235 2.61 3.28 -15.57
C GLU A 235 1.55 3.74 -16.57
N SER A 236 2.01 4.40 -17.62
CA SER A 236 1.15 4.90 -18.72
C SER A 236 0.63 3.79 -19.64
N SER A 237 1.32 2.65 -19.72
CA SER A 237 0.87 1.49 -20.49
C SER A 237 -0.23 0.73 -19.75
N ILE A 238 -1.40 0.61 -20.38
CA ILE A 238 -2.56 -0.13 -19.87
C ILE A 238 -2.19 -1.59 -19.57
N GLU A 239 -1.36 -2.21 -20.40
CA GLU A 239 -0.97 -3.62 -20.30
C GLU A 239 -0.26 -3.95 -18.99
N ILE A 240 0.61 -3.05 -18.51
CA ILE A 240 1.37 -3.23 -17.26
C ILE A 240 0.70 -2.58 -16.04
N ALA A 241 -0.14 -1.56 -16.25
CA ALA A 241 -0.86 -0.88 -15.18
C ALA A 241 -2.10 -1.65 -14.69
N SER A 242 -2.63 -2.55 -15.53
CA SER A 242 -3.89 -3.25 -15.26
C SER A 242 -3.70 -4.53 -14.45
N THR A 243 -4.69 -4.80 -13.60
CA THR A 243 -4.79 -6.07 -12.85
C THR A 243 -5.48 -7.12 -13.71
N LEU A 244 -4.81 -8.24 -13.95
CA LEU A 244 -5.37 -9.37 -14.69
C LEU A 244 -5.94 -10.43 -13.75
N CYS A 245 -7.02 -11.09 -14.19
CA CYS A 245 -7.54 -12.26 -13.49
C CYS A 245 -6.54 -13.42 -13.55
N ILE A 246 -6.23 -14.01 -12.40
CA ILE A 246 -5.29 -15.14 -12.33
C ILE A 246 -5.79 -16.39 -13.06
N SER A 247 -7.11 -16.56 -13.18
CA SER A 247 -7.74 -17.74 -13.82
C SER A 247 -7.92 -17.56 -15.33
N CYS A 248 -8.62 -16.49 -15.77
CA CYS A 248 -8.96 -16.33 -17.19
C CYS A 248 -8.07 -15.30 -17.91
N LYS A 249 -7.12 -14.67 -17.22
CA LYS A 249 -6.18 -13.66 -17.73
C LYS A 249 -6.84 -12.40 -18.29
N ASN A 250 -8.17 -12.28 -18.27
CA ASN A 250 -8.85 -11.05 -18.66
C ASN A 250 -8.55 -9.91 -17.67
N PRO A 251 -8.48 -8.65 -18.14
CA PRO A 251 -8.25 -7.50 -17.27
C PRO A 251 -9.49 -7.23 -16.41
N ILE A 252 -9.33 -7.36 -15.10
CA ILE A 252 -10.40 -7.15 -14.12
C ILE A 252 -10.45 -5.72 -13.59
N ILE A 253 -9.31 -5.04 -13.54
CA ILE A 253 -9.20 -3.62 -13.22
C ILE A 253 -8.25 -3.00 -14.25
N VAL A 254 -8.80 -2.18 -15.15
CA VAL A 254 -8.02 -1.50 -16.20
C VAL A 254 -7.60 -0.14 -15.69
N ARG A 255 -6.29 0.12 -15.71
CA ARG A 255 -5.68 1.37 -15.27
C ARG A 255 -4.75 1.95 -16.31
N GLN A 256 -4.53 3.26 -16.23
CA GLN A 256 -3.53 3.98 -17.01
C GLN A 256 -3.04 5.18 -16.20
N GLY A 257 -1.73 5.30 -15.96
CA GLY A 257 -1.12 6.44 -15.28
C GLY A 257 -1.73 6.75 -13.90
N GLY A 258 -2.07 5.73 -13.11
CA GLY A 258 -2.71 5.92 -11.80
C GLY A 258 -4.18 6.32 -11.86
N HIS A 259 -4.89 6.00 -12.96
CA HIS A 259 -6.33 6.26 -13.10
C HIS A 259 -7.11 5.01 -13.48
N LEU A 260 -8.32 4.88 -12.92
CA LEU A 260 -9.24 3.79 -13.26
C LEU A 260 -9.93 4.08 -14.60
N ILE A 261 -9.77 3.16 -15.56
CA ILE A 261 -10.48 3.18 -16.85
C ILE A 261 -11.73 2.28 -16.80
N LYS A 262 -11.58 1.04 -16.30
CA LYS A 262 -12.66 0.06 -16.27
C LYS A 262 -12.53 -0.88 -15.08
N LEU A 263 -13.68 -1.25 -14.49
CA LEU A 263 -13.79 -2.24 -13.43
C LEU A 263 -14.64 -3.41 -13.93
N SER A 264 -14.07 -4.61 -13.95
CA SER A 264 -14.70 -5.86 -14.40
C SER A 264 -14.74 -6.91 -13.28
N ILE A 265 -14.97 -6.43 -12.06
CA ILE A 265 -15.25 -7.23 -10.86
C ILE A 265 -16.67 -6.89 -10.40
N ASN A 266 -17.42 -7.91 -9.93
CA ASN A 266 -18.73 -7.74 -9.31
C ASN A 266 -18.62 -7.24 -7.87
N TYR A 267 -19.74 -6.81 -7.28
CA TYR A 267 -19.81 -6.31 -5.90
C TYR A 267 -19.34 -7.32 -4.86
N ASP A 268 -19.53 -8.60 -5.12
CA ASP A 268 -19.09 -9.69 -4.25
C ASP A 268 -17.62 -10.08 -4.40
N GLY A 269 -16.86 -9.36 -5.24
CA GLY A 269 -15.45 -9.62 -5.52
C GLY A 269 -15.20 -10.73 -6.54
N THR A 270 -16.19 -11.09 -7.35
CA THR A 270 -16.01 -12.12 -8.41
C THR A 270 -15.64 -11.49 -9.76
N CYS A 271 -14.75 -12.14 -10.49
CA CYS A 271 -14.41 -11.78 -11.88
C CYS A 271 -15.64 -11.89 -12.77
N LYS A 272 -15.97 -10.84 -13.53
CA LYS A 272 -17.13 -10.83 -14.46
C LYS A 272 -17.02 -11.83 -15.60
N TYR A 273 -15.79 -12.31 -15.92
CA TYR A 273 -15.56 -13.20 -17.05
C TYR A 273 -15.60 -14.69 -16.68
N CYS A 274 -15.11 -15.06 -15.48
CA CYS A 274 -14.98 -16.48 -15.10
C CYS A 274 -15.47 -16.81 -13.68
N GLY A 275 -15.98 -15.83 -12.93
CA GLY A 275 -16.51 -16.06 -11.58
C GLY A 275 -15.45 -16.24 -10.48
N ARG A 276 -14.14 -16.18 -10.79
CA ARG A 276 -13.07 -16.29 -9.77
C ARG A 276 -13.25 -15.23 -8.70
N LYS A 277 -13.30 -15.63 -7.43
CA LYS A 277 -13.46 -14.74 -6.28
C LYS A 277 -12.10 -14.25 -5.74
N TYR A 278 -12.04 -12.97 -5.37
CA TYR A 278 -10.89 -12.29 -4.80
C TYR A 278 -11.20 -11.80 -3.38
N LYS A 279 -10.55 -12.37 -2.36
CA LYS A 279 -10.82 -12.04 -0.95
C LYS A 279 -10.52 -10.59 -0.57
N GLY A 280 -9.49 -10.00 -1.12
CA GLY A 280 -9.07 -8.63 -0.77
C GLY A 280 -9.88 -7.52 -1.45
N PHE A 281 -10.76 -7.88 -2.38
CA PHE A 281 -11.56 -6.89 -3.08
C PHE A 281 -12.65 -6.32 -2.17
N LYS A 282 -12.72 -4.99 -2.13
CA LYS A 282 -13.80 -4.22 -1.53
C LYS A 282 -14.34 -3.26 -2.59
N TYR A 283 -15.63 -3.30 -2.84
CA TYR A 283 -16.26 -2.36 -3.75
C TYR A 283 -16.30 -0.97 -3.11
N PRO A 284 -15.91 0.12 -3.82
CA PRO A 284 -15.95 1.45 -3.25
C PRO A 284 -17.39 1.94 -3.09
N LYS A 285 -17.62 2.85 -2.13
CA LYS A 285 -18.92 3.48 -1.91
C LYS A 285 -19.39 4.26 -3.15
N LYS A 286 -18.44 4.90 -3.85
CA LYS A 286 -18.67 5.65 -5.07
C LYS A 286 -17.52 5.45 -6.04
N LEU A 287 -17.81 5.12 -7.31
CA LEU A 287 -16.80 5.03 -8.35
C LEU A 287 -16.39 6.41 -8.83
N ILE A 288 -15.09 6.71 -8.73
CA ILE A 288 -14.48 7.96 -9.19
C ILE A 288 -13.51 7.62 -10.35
N ARG A 289 -13.79 8.15 -11.53
CA ARG A 289 -12.99 7.92 -12.75
C ARG A 289 -12.19 9.13 -13.20
N ILE A 290 -12.44 10.28 -12.59
CA ILE A 290 -11.69 11.51 -12.84
C ILE A 290 -10.50 11.60 -11.89
N PRO A 291 -9.38 12.22 -12.29
CA PRO A 291 -8.27 12.48 -11.37
C PRO A 291 -8.72 13.27 -10.15
N LEU A 292 -8.40 12.75 -8.97
CA LEU A 292 -8.63 13.42 -7.70
C LEU A 292 -7.34 13.40 -6.90
N GLU A 293 -6.82 14.59 -6.62
CA GLU A 293 -5.71 14.79 -5.69
C GLU A 293 -5.87 16.18 -5.08
N ILE A 294 -6.25 16.20 -3.81
CA ILE A 294 -6.52 17.44 -3.07
C ILE A 294 -5.74 17.37 -1.76
N GLN A 295 -4.88 18.36 -1.52
CA GLN A 295 -4.34 18.58 -0.19
C GLN A 295 -5.45 19.20 0.65
N VAL A 296 -5.82 18.54 1.75
CA VAL A 296 -6.93 18.95 2.61
C VAL A 296 -6.46 19.55 3.94
N LEU A 297 -5.18 19.30 4.28
CA LEU A 297 -4.36 19.95 5.31
C LEU A 297 -2.89 19.86 4.95
#